data_29a115f3939a6ae0d46fcab0ce18b2a8
#
_entry.id   29a115f3939a6ae0d46fcab0ce18b2a8
#
_cell.length_a   1.000
_cell.length_b   1.000
_cell.length_c   1.000
_cell.angle_alpha   90.00
_cell.angle_beta   90.00
_cell.angle_gamma   90.00
#
_symmetry.space_group_name_H-M   'P 1'
#
loop_
_entity.id
_entity.type
_entity.pdbx_description
1 polymer ?
#
loop_
_entity_poly.entity_id
_entity_poly.type
_entity_poly.pdbx_seq_one_letter_code
_entity_poly.pdbx_strand_id
1 'polypeptide(L)'
;LEFSKMTKFLAIDYGLLRTGLSISDSDKIFAFPLETIETNKLINHLSTLIENENISRIIIGQPKRFSGQNSEIESSILKFIDSISLVDEITSI
;
A
#
# COMPACT_ATOMS: atom_id res chain seq x y z
N LEU A 1 3.25 22.67 22.70
CA LEU A 1 3.20 21.26 22.98
C LEU A 1 2.95 20.46 21.71
N GLU A 2 3.78 19.52 21.51
CA GLU A 2 3.73 18.69 20.32
C GLU A 2 3.21 17.32 20.66
N PHE A 3 2.16 16.90 20.01
CA PHE A 3 1.66 15.54 20.16
C PHE A 3 2.18 14.73 19.00
N SER A 4 2.92 13.71 19.32
CA SER A 4 3.34 12.76 18.29
C SER A 4 2.12 12.18 17.64
N LYS A 5 2.07 12.26 16.34
CA LYS A 5 0.99 11.58 15.65
C LYS A 5 1.24 10.09 15.74
N MET A 6 0.21 9.37 16.13
CA MET A 6 0.26 7.94 16.13
C MET A 6 0.04 7.48 14.69
N THR A 7 1.13 7.28 14.00
CA THR A 7 1.08 6.92 12.59
C THR A 7 1.16 5.42 12.41
N LYS A 8 0.67 4.96 11.28
CA LYS A 8 0.64 3.54 10.95
C LYS A 8 1.23 3.30 9.58
N PHE A 9 1.62 2.06 9.32
CA PHE A 9 2.05 1.64 8.00
C PHE A 9 0.89 0.96 7.29
N LEU A 10 0.81 1.15 5.99
CA LEU A 10 -0.17 0.48 5.15
C LEU A 10 0.57 -0.46 4.22
N ALA A 11 0.19 -1.72 4.22
CA ALA A 11 0.78 -2.71 3.32
C ALA A 11 -0.21 -3.00 2.21
N ILE A 12 0.27 -3.01 1.00
CA ILE A 12 -0.53 -3.23 -0.20
C ILE A 12 -0.05 -4.49 -0.90
N ASP A 13 -0.92 -5.47 -0.98
CA ASP A 13 -0.69 -6.66 -1.77
C ASP A 13 -1.41 -6.46 -3.09
N TYR A 14 -0.71 -5.89 -4.05
CA TYR A 14 -1.29 -5.45 -5.30
C TYR A 14 -1.59 -6.62 -6.23
N GLY A 15 -2.82 -6.71 -6.68
CA GLY A 15 -3.22 -7.66 -7.69
C GLY A 15 -3.79 -6.94 -8.89
N LEU A 16 -3.86 -7.61 -10.02
CA LEU A 16 -4.40 -6.98 -11.23
C LEU A 16 -5.88 -6.65 -11.11
N LEU A 17 -6.63 -7.51 -10.45
CA LEU A 17 -8.07 -7.31 -10.30
C LEU A 17 -8.46 -6.89 -8.89
N ARG A 18 -7.82 -7.45 -7.90
CA ARG A 18 -8.10 -7.17 -6.50
C ARG A 18 -6.81 -6.92 -5.76
N THR A 19 -6.89 -6.03 -4.81
CA THR A 19 -5.73 -5.63 -4.01
C THR A 19 -6.07 -5.79 -2.54
N GLY A 20 -5.20 -6.46 -1.81
CA GLY A 20 -5.35 -6.65 -0.39
C GLY A 20 -4.66 -5.54 0.38
N LEU A 21 -5.29 -5.06 1.42
CA LEU A 21 -4.76 -4.00 2.26
C LEU A 21 -4.65 -4.49 3.68
N SER A 22 -3.51 -4.19 4.30
CA SER A 22 -3.28 -4.49 5.71
C SER A 22 -2.73 -3.23 6.36
N ILE A 23 -2.95 -3.11 7.65
CA ILE A 23 -2.55 -1.90 8.36
C ILE A 23 -1.82 -2.31 9.64
N SER A 24 -0.81 -1.56 10.01
CA SER A 24 -0.12 -1.81 11.26
C SER A 24 -0.82 -1.09 12.41
N ASP A 25 -0.50 -1.50 13.64
CA ASP A 25 -0.83 -0.70 14.80
C ASP A 25 0.13 0.51 14.83
N SER A 26 -0.12 1.43 15.74
CA SER A 26 0.71 2.63 15.84
C SER A 26 2.13 2.32 16.30
N ASP A 27 2.35 1.19 16.96
CA ASP A 27 3.70 0.77 17.38
C ASP A 27 4.45 0.03 16.27
N LYS A 28 3.80 -0.26 15.16
CA LYS A 28 4.36 -0.97 14.02
C LYS A 28 4.85 -2.37 14.38
N ILE A 29 4.17 -3.00 15.32
CA ILE A 29 4.51 -4.34 15.77
C ILE A 29 3.63 -5.38 15.10
N PHE A 30 2.35 -5.10 14.99
CA PHE A 30 1.38 -6.03 14.43
C PHE A 30 0.79 -5.48 13.15
N ALA A 31 0.44 -6.38 12.25
CA ALA A 31 -0.27 -6.03 11.03
C ALA A 31 -1.61 -6.73 11.03
N PHE A 32 -2.63 -6.02 10.62
CA PHE A 32 -3.99 -6.53 10.60
C PHE A 32 -4.56 -6.44 9.20
N PRO A 33 -5.23 -7.48 8.71
CA PRO A 33 -5.93 -7.34 7.43
C PRO A 33 -6.98 -6.26 7.56
N LEU A 34 -7.01 -5.37 6.59
CA LEU A 34 -7.98 -4.30 6.60
C LEU A 34 -9.14 -4.61 5.66
N GLU A 35 -8.85 -4.82 4.40
CA GLU A 35 -9.87 -5.12 3.40
C GLU A 35 -9.22 -5.53 2.09
N THR A 36 -10.04 -6.08 1.21
CA THR A 36 -9.65 -6.36 -0.15
C THR A 36 -10.57 -5.55 -1.06
N ILE A 37 -10.01 -4.81 -1.97
CA ILE A 37 -10.80 -3.95 -2.85
C ILE A 37 -10.47 -4.23 -4.30
N GLU A 38 -11.34 -3.78 -5.18
CA GLU A 38 -11.06 -3.82 -6.61
C GLU A 38 -9.91 -2.87 -6.91
N THR A 39 -8.95 -3.36 -7.66
CA THR A 39 -7.73 -2.60 -7.91
C THR A 39 -8.00 -1.28 -8.62
N ASN A 40 -9.02 -1.22 -9.47
CA ASN A 40 -9.34 0.02 -10.16
C ASN A 40 -9.90 1.10 -9.24
N LYS A 41 -10.20 0.77 -8.00
CA LYS A 41 -10.66 1.75 -7.00
C LYS A 41 -9.58 2.12 -6.01
N LEU A 42 -8.39 1.53 -6.17
CA LEU A 42 -7.34 1.62 -5.16
C LEU A 42 -6.86 3.05 -4.93
N ILE A 43 -6.59 3.78 -6.01
CA ILE A 43 -6.02 5.12 -5.87
C ILE A 43 -6.96 6.05 -5.14
N ASN A 44 -8.24 6.03 -5.49
CA ASN A 44 -9.21 6.87 -4.82
C ASN A 44 -9.38 6.48 -3.35
N HIS A 45 -9.33 5.20 -3.08
CA HIS A 45 -9.49 4.72 -1.72
C HIS A 45 -8.28 5.07 -0.85
N LEU A 46 -7.09 5.07 -1.43
CA LEU A 46 -5.87 5.39 -0.70
C LEU A 46 -5.88 6.79 -0.12
N SER A 47 -6.39 7.75 -0.85
CA SER A 47 -6.45 9.13 -0.35
C SER A 47 -7.20 9.19 0.97
N THR A 48 -8.32 8.50 1.03
CA THR A 48 -9.14 8.45 2.23
C THR A 48 -8.43 7.72 3.37
N LEU A 49 -7.80 6.59 3.06
CA LEU A 49 -7.11 5.80 4.06
C LEU A 49 -5.92 6.55 4.65
N ILE A 50 -5.13 7.18 3.82
CA ILE A 50 -3.95 7.90 4.28
C ILE A 50 -4.35 8.96 5.29
N GLU A 51 -5.44 9.66 5.01
CA GLU A 51 -5.90 10.72 5.87
C GLU A 51 -6.56 10.18 7.14
N ASN A 52 -7.47 9.24 6.98
CA ASN A 52 -8.26 8.74 8.12
C ASN A 52 -7.45 7.90 9.09
N GLU A 53 -6.46 7.16 8.59
CA GLU A 53 -5.70 6.24 9.41
C GLU A 53 -4.31 6.75 9.75
N ASN A 54 -3.99 7.96 9.38
CA ASN A 54 -2.67 8.55 9.65
C ASN A 54 -1.55 7.66 9.13
N ILE A 55 -1.61 7.33 7.86
CA ILE A 55 -0.60 6.47 7.25
C ILE A 55 0.66 7.28 7.00
N SER A 56 1.78 6.82 7.53
CA SER A 56 3.06 7.48 7.34
C SER A 56 3.94 6.78 6.32
N ARG A 57 3.65 5.51 6.01
CA ARG A 57 4.45 4.77 5.05
C ARG A 57 3.59 3.73 4.36
N ILE A 58 3.80 3.58 3.07
CA ILE A 58 3.14 2.55 2.28
C ILE A 58 4.19 1.52 1.89
N ILE A 59 3.89 0.26 2.16
CA ILE A 59 4.76 -0.86 1.84
C ILE A 59 4.07 -1.67 0.77
N ILE A 60 4.72 -1.82 -0.37
CA ILE A 60 4.17 -2.56 -1.50
C ILE A 60 5.00 -3.80 -1.72
N GLY A 61 4.37 -4.96 -1.58
CA GLY A 61 5.04 -6.20 -1.85
C GLY A 61 5.24 -6.37 -3.34
N GLN A 62 6.42 -6.82 -3.72
CA GLN A 62 6.69 -7.15 -5.11
C GLN A 62 6.45 -8.63 -5.33
N PRO A 63 5.76 -8.99 -6.39
CA PRO A 63 5.55 -10.41 -6.67
C PRO A 63 6.89 -11.07 -6.95
N LYS A 64 7.01 -12.30 -6.50
CA LYS A 64 8.18 -13.08 -6.81
C LYS A 64 8.14 -13.46 -8.28
N ARG A 65 9.28 -13.41 -8.90
CA ARG A 65 9.39 -13.74 -10.28
C ARG A 65 9.63 -15.21 -10.47
N PHE A 66 8.77 -15.82 -11.23
CA PHE A 66 8.97 -17.19 -11.64
C PHE A 66 8.90 -17.20 -13.15
N SER A 67 10.02 -17.44 -13.79
CA SER A 67 10.11 -17.58 -15.27
C SER A 67 9.59 -16.37 -16.04
N GLY A 68 9.69 -15.20 -15.51
CA GLY A 68 9.30 -13.99 -16.21
C GLY A 68 7.83 -13.83 -16.49
N GLN A 69 6.99 -14.55 -15.79
CA GLN A 69 5.57 -14.54 -16.07
C GLN A 69 4.81 -13.38 -15.47
N ASN A 70 5.46 -12.57 -14.63
CA ASN A 70 4.77 -11.52 -13.92
C ASN A 70 5.06 -10.13 -14.47
N SER A 71 5.46 -10.05 -15.73
CA SER A 71 5.81 -8.75 -16.32
C SER A 71 4.62 -7.80 -16.34
N GLU A 72 3.41 -8.32 -16.55
CA GLU A 72 2.22 -7.49 -16.59
C GLU A 72 1.92 -6.88 -15.22
N ILE A 73 1.96 -7.70 -14.17
CA ILE A 73 1.67 -7.19 -12.84
C ILE A 73 2.78 -6.26 -12.35
N GLU A 74 4.03 -6.54 -12.71
CA GLU A 74 5.13 -5.64 -12.39
C GLU A 74 4.94 -4.28 -13.03
N SER A 75 4.59 -4.28 -14.30
CA SER A 75 4.36 -3.03 -15.02
C SER A 75 3.24 -2.25 -14.37
N SER A 76 2.17 -2.93 -13.97
CA SER A 76 1.05 -2.30 -13.30
C SER A 76 1.44 -1.71 -11.95
N ILE A 77 2.26 -2.44 -11.19
CA ILE A 77 2.73 -1.95 -9.89
C ILE A 77 3.57 -0.69 -10.07
N LEU A 78 4.45 -0.67 -11.07
CA LEU A 78 5.27 0.50 -11.32
C LEU A 78 4.43 1.71 -11.69
N LYS A 79 3.41 1.51 -12.51
CA LYS A 79 2.49 2.58 -12.86
C LYS A 79 1.73 3.07 -11.63
N PHE A 80 1.33 2.15 -10.79
CA PHE A 80 0.63 2.49 -9.55
C PHE A 80 1.52 3.33 -8.64
N ILE A 81 2.77 2.90 -8.43
CA ILE A 81 3.72 3.63 -7.61
C ILE A 81 3.92 5.05 -8.16
N ASP A 82 4.04 5.17 -9.46
CA ASP A 82 4.18 6.48 -10.09
C ASP A 82 2.97 7.36 -9.84
N SER A 83 1.78 6.76 -9.86
CA SER A 83 0.54 7.50 -9.63
C SER A 83 0.41 8.04 -8.22
N ILE A 84 1.05 7.39 -7.26
CA ILE A 84 0.97 7.81 -5.87
C ILE A 84 2.28 8.42 -5.38
N SER A 85 3.07 8.95 -6.31
CA SER A 85 4.40 9.49 -5.98
C SER A 85 4.34 10.68 -5.04
N LEU A 86 3.17 11.24 -4.79
CA LEU A 86 3.01 12.32 -3.82
C LEU A 86 2.96 11.82 -2.39
N VAL A 87 2.91 10.53 -2.18
CA VAL A 87 2.98 9.95 -0.83
C VAL A 87 4.43 10.02 -0.36
N ASP A 88 4.62 10.47 0.87
CA ASP A 88 5.95 10.76 1.39
C ASP A 88 6.87 9.56 1.44
N GLU A 89 6.34 8.39 1.77
CA GLU A 89 7.18 7.22 1.91
C GLU A 89 6.56 6.01 1.25
N ILE A 90 7.28 5.44 0.29
CA ILE A 90 6.87 4.21 -0.37
C ILE A 90 8.05 3.24 -0.28
N THR A 91 7.80 2.07 0.25
CA THR A 91 8.81 1.02 0.32
C THR A 91 8.33 -0.19 -0.45
N SER A 92 9.16 -0.63 -1.37
CA SER A 92 8.86 -1.81 -2.19
C SER A 92 9.68 -2.98 -1.68
N ILE A 93 9.02 -4.09 -1.44
CA ILE A 93 9.70 -5.28 -0.91
C ILE A 93 9.37 -6.54 -1.71
#